data_00905d6a9c8b665cb7ccf9390d5e31c9
#
_entry.id   00905d6a9c8b665cb7ccf9390d5e31c9
#
_cell.length_a   1.000
_cell.length_b   1.000
_cell.length_c   1.000
_cell.angle_alpha   90.00
_cell.angle_beta   90.00
_cell.angle_gamma   90.00
#
_symmetry.space_group_name_H-M   'P 1'
#
loop_
_entity.id
_entity.type
_entity.pdbx_description
1 polymer ?
#
loop_
_entity_poly.entity_id
_entity_poly.type
_entity_poly.pdbx_seq_one_letter_code
_entity_poly.pdbx_strand_id
1 'polypeptide(L)'
;MIEAWSVILALVVSLATYYYLKKKQSYFDVRGIPHYKGLPVLGTMWKAVFQRVTFAESILELYNVRKDAKYVGFYDFLTPAIAIRDIELVKNITVKYFDHFQDHESIQSEATEPLFSKNLFALRGERWKEVRTLLSPAFTSSKMKAMYKLMHECAERYGDFLATIPEGERCLELKDVFTRYTNDVIATCAFGVNVDSMADRDNKFYLNGREATSFGRLKSLKFFIVLNMPYLAHLLGIKLISPVIDEFFKDIVASTIKARDENGIVRPDMLQLMMDTRGKLGPGKELTIEDMTAQAFIFFFGGFESTSTLMCFAAYEVGVNPEIQTRLQEEIDEVLENSNGKVSYEAINDMKYLDAVVNEALRIHPVVVAVDRTCTKPFELPPALPGGKPYHMKKGEYLWIPIYGIQYDPQHFEEPHKFNPDRFFDDPKRIMNSGTFLSFGMGPRMCIGNRFALMEAKVLLFNVFARCNLKPNSKTTIPMELSKKGFQMTAKDGFWFDVEPRKTVCPVLVNSVYNGTST
;
A
#
# COMPACT_ATOMS: atom_id res chain seq x y z
N MET A 1 56.46 2.64 16.78
CA MET A 1 55.94 1.25 16.91
C MET A 1 54.40 1.24 16.92
N ILE A 2 53.72 2.07 17.74
CA ILE A 2 52.24 2.07 17.81
C ILE A 2 51.62 2.43 16.46
N GLU A 3 52.14 3.39 15.73
CA GLU A 3 51.64 3.81 14.40
C GLU A 3 51.79 2.68 13.34
N ALA A 4 52.90 1.91 13.37
CA ALA A 4 53.09 0.79 12.44
C ALA A 4 52.08 -0.32 12.70
N TRP A 5 51.80 -0.63 13.96
CA TRP A 5 50.80 -1.66 14.31
C TRP A 5 49.36 -1.23 13.94
N SER A 6 49.02 0.06 14.09
CA SER A 6 47.70 0.59 13.67
C SER A 6 47.50 0.51 12.15
N VAL A 7 48.54 0.80 11.37
CA VAL A 7 48.51 0.65 9.90
C VAL A 7 48.38 -0.81 9.49
N ILE A 8 49.13 -1.71 10.11
CA ILE A 8 49.03 -3.17 9.83
C ILE A 8 47.63 -3.67 10.18
N LEU A 9 47.09 -3.30 11.33
CA LEU A 9 45.73 -3.66 11.75
C LEU A 9 44.68 -3.14 10.75
N ALA A 10 44.78 -1.88 10.32
CA ALA A 10 43.90 -1.30 9.33
C ALA A 10 43.95 -2.04 7.99
N LEU A 11 45.14 -2.44 7.53
CA LEU A 11 45.31 -3.22 6.32
C LEU A 11 44.70 -4.62 6.45
N VAL A 12 44.90 -5.30 7.57
CA VAL A 12 44.33 -6.63 7.84
C VAL A 12 42.81 -6.58 7.87
N VAL A 13 42.23 -5.58 8.58
CA VAL A 13 40.78 -5.37 8.62
C VAL A 13 40.24 -5.06 7.23
N SER A 14 40.92 -4.20 6.47
CA SER A 14 40.48 -3.86 5.10
C SER A 14 40.50 -5.07 4.17
N LEU A 15 41.57 -5.89 4.21
CA LEU A 15 41.68 -7.10 3.43
C LEU A 15 40.64 -8.16 3.85
N ALA A 16 40.43 -8.34 5.14
CA ALA A 16 39.42 -9.24 5.66
C ALA A 16 37.99 -8.80 5.23
N THR A 17 37.71 -7.50 5.34
CA THR A 17 36.43 -6.90 4.88
C THR A 17 36.27 -7.09 3.36
N TYR A 18 37.31 -6.80 2.57
CA TYR A 18 37.26 -7.00 1.12
C TYR A 18 37.01 -8.46 0.77
N TYR A 19 37.72 -9.40 1.39
CA TYR A 19 37.52 -10.83 1.15
C TYR A 19 36.13 -11.31 1.57
N TYR A 20 35.61 -10.84 2.70
CA TYR A 20 34.26 -11.11 3.18
C TYR A 20 33.22 -10.64 2.19
N LEU A 21 33.31 -9.38 1.73
CA LEU A 21 32.39 -8.79 0.76
C LEU A 21 32.45 -9.53 -0.59
N LYS A 22 33.65 -9.85 -1.09
CA LYS A 22 33.83 -10.61 -2.32
C LYS A 22 33.20 -12.01 -2.24
N LYS A 23 33.40 -12.70 -1.12
CA LYS A 23 32.77 -14.01 -0.86
C LYS A 23 31.27 -13.93 -0.83
N LYS A 24 30.70 -12.88 -0.22
CA LYS A 24 29.24 -12.63 -0.23
C LYS A 24 28.73 -12.37 -1.64
N GLN A 25 29.41 -11.54 -2.42
CA GLN A 25 29.01 -11.22 -3.79
C GLN A 25 29.09 -12.38 -4.77
N SER A 26 29.89 -13.41 -4.50
CA SER A 26 29.96 -14.62 -5.32
C SER A 26 28.86 -15.66 -5.03
N TYR A 27 27.89 -15.32 -4.14
CA TYR A 27 26.86 -16.27 -3.70
C TYR A 27 26.08 -16.90 -4.85
N PHE A 28 25.66 -16.10 -5.82
CA PHE A 28 24.86 -16.54 -6.96
C PHE A 28 25.74 -17.11 -8.10
N ASP A 29 26.96 -16.59 -8.29
CA ASP A 29 27.91 -17.11 -9.28
C ASP A 29 28.20 -18.59 -9.03
N VAL A 30 28.50 -18.96 -7.79
CA VAL A 30 28.80 -20.36 -7.39
C VAL A 30 27.59 -21.29 -7.60
N ARG A 31 26.36 -20.73 -7.58
CA ARG A 31 25.12 -21.49 -7.75
C ARG A 31 24.59 -21.51 -9.18
N GLY A 32 25.26 -20.78 -10.09
CA GLY A 32 24.81 -20.64 -11.48
C GLY A 32 23.47 -19.93 -11.64
N ILE A 33 23.10 -19.06 -10.69
CA ILE A 33 21.86 -18.29 -10.73
C ILE A 33 22.14 -16.94 -11.39
N PRO A 34 21.42 -16.58 -12.47
CA PRO A 34 21.51 -15.24 -13.05
C PRO A 34 21.14 -14.20 -11.99
N HIS A 35 21.95 -13.15 -11.86
CA HIS A 35 21.72 -12.18 -10.80
C HIS A 35 22.14 -10.77 -11.19
N TYR A 36 21.56 -9.78 -10.49
CA TYR A 36 21.95 -8.39 -10.60
C TYR A 36 23.21 -8.12 -9.77
N LYS A 37 24.27 -7.64 -10.42
CA LYS A 37 25.53 -7.26 -9.74
C LYS A 37 25.35 -5.89 -9.09
N GLY A 38 25.21 -5.87 -7.76
CA GLY A 38 25.11 -4.63 -6.98
C GLY A 38 26.47 -4.10 -6.52
N LEU A 39 26.46 -2.94 -5.85
CA LEU A 39 27.62 -2.42 -5.16
C LEU A 39 27.88 -3.19 -3.84
N PRO A 40 29.15 -3.31 -3.40
CA PRO A 40 29.44 -3.80 -2.06
C PRO A 40 28.63 -3.05 -1.00
N VAL A 41 28.11 -3.74 0.01
CA VAL A 41 27.30 -3.24 1.12
C VAL A 41 25.89 -2.79 0.71
N LEU A 42 25.74 -1.97 -0.32
CA LEU A 42 24.45 -1.44 -0.77
C LEU A 42 23.66 -2.40 -1.68
N GLY A 43 24.33 -3.45 -2.16
CA GLY A 43 23.70 -4.44 -3.01
C GLY A 43 23.07 -3.83 -4.27
N THR A 44 21.93 -4.36 -4.64
CA THR A 44 21.15 -3.93 -5.81
C THR A 44 20.45 -2.58 -5.61
N MET A 45 20.18 -2.22 -4.35
CA MET A 45 19.39 -1.02 -4.01
C MET A 45 20.15 0.30 -4.11
N TRP A 46 21.46 0.28 -4.43
CA TRP A 46 22.29 1.48 -4.41
C TRP A 46 21.77 2.65 -5.25
N LYS A 47 21.16 2.37 -6.41
CA LYS A 47 20.61 3.42 -7.27
C LYS A 47 19.43 4.14 -6.61
N ALA A 48 18.53 3.38 -5.96
CA ALA A 48 17.40 3.94 -5.23
C ALA A 48 17.86 4.70 -3.98
N VAL A 49 18.82 4.15 -3.22
CA VAL A 49 19.40 4.80 -2.04
C VAL A 49 20.00 6.16 -2.40
N PHE A 50 20.73 6.25 -3.52
CA PHE A 50 21.29 7.52 -4.02
C PHE A 50 20.31 8.34 -4.85
N GLN A 51 19.02 7.98 -4.89
CA GLN A 51 17.96 8.69 -5.62
C GLN A 51 18.29 8.89 -7.13
N ARG A 52 19.04 7.96 -7.72
CA ARG A 52 19.33 7.97 -9.16
C ARG A 52 18.12 7.54 -9.97
N VAL A 53 17.41 6.54 -9.46
CA VAL A 53 16.16 5.99 -10.00
C VAL A 53 15.13 5.90 -8.86
N THR A 54 13.86 5.74 -9.22
CA THR A 54 12.80 5.43 -8.25
C THR A 54 12.94 3.98 -7.75
N PHE A 55 12.30 3.65 -6.63
CA PHE A 55 12.27 2.27 -6.17
C PHE A 55 11.56 1.35 -7.17
N ALA A 56 10.48 1.83 -7.80
CA ALA A 56 9.76 1.10 -8.86
C ALA A 56 10.67 0.77 -10.07
N GLU A 57 11.46 1.75 -10.55
CA GLU A 57 12.43 1.52 -11.63
C GLU A 57 13.51 0.52 -11.22
N SER A 58 13.98 0.53 -9.97
CA SER A 58 14.92 -0.47 -9.46
C SER A 58 14.33 -1.88 -9.49
N ILE A 59 13.05 -2.04 -9.17
CA ILE A 59 12.32 -3.31 -9.26
C ILE A 59 12.17 -3.76 -10.71
N LEU A 60 11.88 -2.83 -11.63
CA LEU A 60 11.78 -3.13 -13.05
C LEU A 60 13.14 -3.52 -13.65
N GLU A 61 14.24 -2.82 -13.29
CA GLU A 61 15.59 -3.21 -13.68
C GLU A 61 15.91 -4.62 -13.17
N LEU A 62 15.62 -4.92 -11.90
CA LEU A 62 15.81 -6.24 -11.32
C LEU A 62 15.02 -7.32 -12.07
N TYR A 63 13.76 -7.06 -12.36
CA TYR A 63 12.89 -7.96 -13.12
C TYR A 63 13.45 -8.26 -14.52
N ASN A 64 14.08 -7.29 -15.17
CA ASN A 64 14.59 -7.39 -16.54
C ASN A 64 16.03 -7.87 -16.66
N VAL A 65 16.71 -8.25 -15.58
CA VAL A 65 18.10 -8.74 -15.59
C VAL A 65 18.30 -9.92 -16.54
N ARG A 66 17.34 -10.86 -16.55
CA ARG A 66 17.39 -12.05 -17.39
C ARG A 66 15.97 -12.51 -17.76
N LYS A 67 15.51 -12.17 -18.96
CA LYS A 67 14.09 -12.35 -19.37
C LYS A 67 13.65 -13.81 -19.51
N ASP A 68 14.57 -14.73 -19.83
CA ASP A 68 14.32 -16.17 -19.98
C ASP A 68 14.46 -16.96 -18.67
N ALA A 69 14.84 -16.30 -17.57
CA ALA A 69 14.95 -16.94 -16.27
C ALA A 69 13.61 -16.93 -15.52
N LYS A 70 13.32 -18.02 -14.79
CA LYS A 70 12.14 -18.10 -13.89
C LYS A 70 12.28 -17.19 -12.69
N TYR A 71 13.50 -16.96 -12.25
CA TYR A 71 13.85 -16.05 -11.17
C TYR A 71 15.29 -15.58 -11.32
N VAL A 72 15.60 -14.46 -10.68
CA VAL A 72 16.95 -13.89 -10.65
C VAL A 72 17.38 -13.62 -9.22
N GLY A 73 18.69 -13.76 -8.97
CA GLY A 73 19.28 -13.38 -7.70
C GLY A 73 19.51 -11.87 -7.62
N PHE A 74 19.44 -11.33 -6.41
CA PHE A 74 19.84 -9.96 -6.13
C PHE A 74 20.37 -9.85 -4.70
N TYR A 75 20.93 -8.69 -4.36
CA TYR A 75 21.40 -8.41 -3.01
C TYR A 75 20.58 -7.26 -2.43
N ASP A 76 19.75 -7.59 -1.46
CA ASP A 76 19.11 -6.57 -0.62
C ASP A 76 20.13 -6.19 0.45
N PHE A 77 20.86 -5.11 0.15
CA PHE A 77 22.09 -4.73 0.84
C PHE A 77 23.11 -5.88 0.89
N LEU A 78 23.35 -6.48 2.03
CA LEU A 78 24.27 -7.62 2.20
C LEU A 78 23.57 -8.98 2.14
N THR A 79 22.26 -9.02 2.08
CA THR A 79 21.49 -10.26 2.13
C THR A 79 21.15 -10.74 0.72
N PRO A 80 21.57 -11.96 0.32
CA PRO A 80 21.16 -12.54 -0.95
C PRO A 80 19.67 -12.89 -0.91
N ALA A 81 18.94 -12.52 -1.95
CA ALA A 81 17.52 -12.78 -2.13
C ALA A 81 17.20 -13.13 -3.58
N ILE A 82 16.02 -13.69 -3.81
CA ILE A 82 15.53 -14.13 -5.13
C ILE A 82 14.37 -13.25 -5.56
N ALA A 83 14.36 -12.74 -6.79
CA ALA A 83 13.20 -12.10 -7.41
C ALA A 83 12.56 -13.06 -8.41
N ILE A 84 11.28 -13.39 -8.18
CA ILE A 84 10.53 -14.35 -8.99
C ILE A 84 9.94 -13.64 -10.21
N ARG A 85 10.12 -14.22 -11.41
CA ARG A 85 9.58 -13.71 -12.66
C ARG A 85 8.45 -14.58 -13.23
N ASP A 86 8.58 -15.88 -13.06
CA ASP A 86 7.64 -16.86 -13.59
C ASP A 86 6.33 -16.85 -12.81
N ILE A 87 5.21 -16.59 -13.50
CA ILE A 87 3.88 -16.45 -12.87
C ILE A 87 3.39 -17.75 -12.23
N GLU A 88 3.70 -18.90 -12.84
CA GLU A 88 3.33 -20.18 -12.26
C GLU A 88 4.11 -20.43 -10.96
N LEU A 89 5.36 -19.98 -10.91
CA LEU A 89 6.15 -20.06 -9.69
C LEU A 89 5.61 -19.08 -8.61
N VAL A 90 5.15 -17.88 -8.99
CA VAL A 90 4.45 -16.96 -8.08
C VAL A 90 3.21 -17.63 -7.50
N LYS A 91 2.34 -18.24 -8.32
CA LYS A 91 1.15 -18.97 -7.86
C LYS A 91 1.52 -20.14 -6.94
N ASN A 92 2.55 -20.89 -7.31
CA ASN A 92 3.02 -22.02 -6.49
C ASN A 92 3.49 -21.55 -5.10
N ILE A 93 4.27 -20.49 -5.01
CA ILE A 93 4.81 -19.95 -3.76
C ILE A 93 3.69 -19.33 -2.90
N THR A 94 2.80 -18.58 -3.51
CA THR A 94 1.79 -17.81 -2.77
C THR A 94 0.54 -18.60 -2.40
N VAL A 95 0.24 -19.68 -3.15
CA VAL A 95 -0.99 -20.49 -2.97
C VAL A 95 -0.64 -21.94 -2.65
N LYS A 96 -0.03 -22.67 -3.59
CA LYS A 96 0.14 -24.12 -3.48
C LYS A 96 1.08 -24.53 -2.33
N TYR A 97 2.20 -23.83 -2.19
CA TYR A 97 3.22 -24.10 -1.18
C TYR A 97 3.26 -22.99 -0.12
N PHE A 98 2.11 -22.38 0.14
CA PHE A 98 1.99 -21.27 1.10
C PHE A 98 2.58 -21.58 2.47
N ASP A 99 2.46 -22.81 2.97
CA ASP A 99 3.03 -23.23 4.26
C ASP A 99 4.56 -23.15 4.33
N HIS A 100 5.23 -23.10 3.18
CA HIS A 100 6.68 -22.88 3.10
C HIS A 100 7.04 -21.41 3.03
N PHE A 101 6.09 -20.50 2.69
CA PHE A 101 6.32 -19.09 2.39
C PHE A 101 5.28 -18.18 3.04
N GLN A 102 4.82 -18.54 4.24
CA GLN A 102 3.71 -17.84 4.87
C GLN A 102 4.08 -16.48 5.49
N ASP A 103 5.37 -16.21 5.76
CA ASP A 103 5.79 -15.05 6.51
C ASP A 103 6.41 -13.97 5.63
N HIS A 104 6.32 -12.73 6.09
CA HIS A 104 7.07 -11.60 5.56
C HIS A 104 8.37 -11.40 6.33
N GLU A 105 9.39 -10.80 5.67
CA GLU A 105 10.50 -10.18 6.37
C GLU A 105 9.98 -8.90 7.04
N SER A 106 10.07 -8.81 8.34
CA SER A 106 9.44 -7.72 9.10
C SER A 106 10.26 -7.33 10.32
N ILE A 107 9.99 -6.16 10.86
CA ILE A 107 10.55 -5.68 12.11
C ILE A 107 10.06 -6.57 13.24
N GLN A 108 10.99 -7.25 13.93
CA GLN A 108 10.66 -8.25 14.94
C GLN A 108 10.81 -7.76 16.39
N SER A 109 11.23 -6.52 16.59
CA SER A 109 11.49 -5.99 17.92
C SER A 109 10.19 -5.51 18.58
N GLU A 110 9.51 -6.38 19.30
CA GLU A 110 8.31 -6.03 20.08
C GLU A 110 8.63 -4.99 21.17
N ALA A 111 9.83 -5.03 21.71
CA ALA A 111 10.23 -4.10 22.78
C ALA A 111 10.44 -2.66 22.28
N THR A 112 10.84 -2.49 21.02
CA THR A 112 11.15 -1.15 20.47
C THR A 112 10.06 -0.60 19.55
N GLU A 113 9.35 -1.47 18.84
CA GLU A 113 8.38 -1.09 17.80
C GLU A 113 7.09 -1.93 17.87
N PRO A 114 6.31 -1.86 18.99
CA PRO A 114 5.14 -2.74 19.18
C PRO A 114 4.07 -2.53 18.12
N LEU A 115 3.84 -1.29 17.65
CA LEU A 115 2.86 -1.00 16.59
C LEU A 115 3.23 -1.65 15.25
N PHE A 116 4.53 -1.80 14.95
CA PHE A 116 4.98 -2.47 13.73
C PHE A 116 5.14 -3.99 13.89
N SER A 117 5.49 -4.50 15.06
CA SER A 117 5.81 -5.92 15.26
C SER A 117 4.59 -6.78 15.59
N LYS A 118 3.57 -6.21 16.29
CA LYS A 118 2.36 -6.92 16.73
C LYS A 118 1.19 -6.83 15.76
N ASN A 119 1.32 -6.10 14.65
CA ASN A 119 0.25 -5.94 13.69
C ASN A 119 0.16 -7.12 12.69
N LEU A 120 -0.99 -7.24 12.02
CA LEU A 120 -1.30 -8.33 11.10
C LEU A 120 -0.27 -8.52 9.97
N PHE A 121 0.36 -7.46 9.48
CA PHE A 121 1.38 -7.56 8.43
C PHE A 121 2.66 -8.23 8.96
N ALA A 122 3.10 -7.85 10.15
CA ALA A 122 4.35 -8.32 10.74
C ALA A 122 4.23 -9.68 11.45
N LEU A 123 3.04 -10.04 11.92
CA LEU A 123 2.80 -11.32 12.60
C LEU A 123 3.17 -12.51 11.72
N ARG A 124 3.69 -13.58 12.36
CA ARG A 124 4.21 -14.79 11.72
C ARG A 124 3.54 -16.05 12.20
N GLY A 125 3.65 -17.11 11.41
CA GLY A 125 3.23 -18.46 11.76
C GLY A 125 1.77 -18.57 12.23
N GLU A 126 1.54 -19.32 13.29
CA GLU A 126 0.18 -19.57 13.81
C GLU A 126 -0.48 -18.31 14.38
N ARG A 127 0.31 -17.41 15.01
CA ARG A 127 -0.26 -16.15 15.52
C ARG A 127 -0.84 -15.28 14.40
N TRP A 128 -0.19 -15.23 13.25
CA TRP A 128 -0.75 -14.57 12.08
C TRP A 128 -2.07 -15.21 11.63
N LYS A 129 -2.14 -16.54 11.55
CA LYS A 129 -3.36 -17.25 11.14
C LYS A 129 -4.53 -16.95 12.09
N GLU A 130 -4.27 -16.97 13.40
CA GLU A 130 -5.25 -16.65 14.43
C GLU A 130 -5.82 -15.23 14.24
N VAL A 131 -4.93 -14.23 14.20
CA VAL A 131 -5.33 -12.82 14.05
C VAL A 131 -5.97 -12.56 12.70
N ARG A 132 -5.45 -13.14 11.61
CA ARG A 132 -6.06 -13.05 10.27
C ARG A 132 -7.49 -13.58 10.24
N THR A 133 -7.72 -14.75 10.83
CA THR A 133 -9.05 -15.37 10.92
C THR A 133 -10.00 -14.50 11.72
N LEU A 134 -9.53 -13.93 12.83
CA LEU A 134 -10.28 -13.06 13.71
C LEU A 134 -10.68 -11.74 13.01
N LEU A 135 -9.81 -11.15 12.21
CA LEU A 135 -10.05 -9.85 11.57
C LEU A 135 -10.79 -9.97 10.23
N SER A 136 -10.75 -11.11 9.55
CA SER A 136 -11.39 -11.30 8.24
C SER A 136 -12.90 -11.00 8.21
N PRO A 137 -13.70 -11.28 9.26
CA PRO A 137 -15.11 -10.93 9.30
C PRO A 137 -15.42 -9.45 9.18
N ALA A 138 -14.46 -8.53 9.50
CA ALA A 138 -14.62 -7.09 9.31
C ALA A 138 -14.82 -6.69 7.84
N PHE A 139 -14.35 -7.51 6.90
CA PHE A 139 -14.37 -7.23 5.46
C PHE A 139 -15.43 -8.06 4.70
N THR A 140 -16.41 -8.61 5.41
CA THR A 140 -17.58 -9.28 4.78
C THR A 140 -18.48 -8.26 4.09
N SER A 141 -19.27 -8.71 3.10
CA SER A 141 -20.17 -7.83 2.34
C SER A 141 -21.14 -7.04 3.23
N SER A 142 -21.66 -7.64 4.31
CA SER A 142 -22.54 -6.96 5.26
C SER A 142 -21.83 -5.82 6.00
N LYS A 143 -20.59 -6.05 6.45
CA LYS A 143 -19.79 -5.01 7.13
C LYS A 143 -19.35 -3.94 6.14
N MET A 144 -19.02 -4.31 4.91
CA MET A 144 -18.70 -3.36 3.83
C MET A 144 -19.88 -2.44 3.52
N LYS A 145 -21.12 -2.96 3.46
CA LYS A 145 -22.33 -2.11 3.30
C LYS A 145 -22.52 -1.12 4.45
N ALA A 146 -22.24 -1.53 5.69
CA ALA A 146 -22.33 -0.62 6.83
C ALA A 146 -21.26 0.50 6.75
N MET A 147 -20.02 0.14 6.39
CA MET A 147 -18.92 1.10 6.22
C MET A 147 -19.12 2.00 4.99
N TYR A 148 -19.74 1.50 3.92
CA TYR A 148 -20.07 2.29 2.72
C TYR A 148 -20.85 3.56 3.08
N LYS A 149 -21.83 3.47 4.00
CA LYS A 149 -22.61 4.63 4.42
C LYS A 149 -21.73 5.75 4.95
N LEU A 150 -20.77 5.38 5.81
CA LEU A 150 -19.82 6.33 6.40
C LEU A 150 -18.86 6.90 5.34
N MET A 151 -18.37 6.06 4.41
CA MET A 151 -17.53 6.50 3.29
C MET A 151 -18.27 7.47 2.38
N HIS A 152 -19.53 7.16 2.07
CA HIS A 152 -20.36 7.96 1.15
C HIS A 152 -20.68 9.33 1.74
N GLU A 153 -21.10 9.39 3.00
CA GLU A 153 -21.33 10.66 3.73
C GLU A 153 -20.07 11.54 3.75
N CYS A 154 -18.89 10.94 3.96
CA CYS A 154 -17.62 11.66 3.85
C CYS A 154 -17.39 12.15 2.41
N ALA A 155 -17.54 11.27 1.40
CA ALA A 155 -17.24 11.61 0.02
C ALA A 155 -18.19 12.68 -0.56
N GLU A 156 -19.47 12.69 -0.15
CA GLU A 156 -20.41 13.76 -0.51
C GLU A 156 -19.91 15.12 -0.02
N ARG A 157 -19.54 15.23 1.27
CA ARG A 157 -18.99 16.49 1.83
C ARG A 157 -17.75 16.95 1.06
N TYR A 158 -16.85 16.02 0.71
CA TYR A 158 -15.64 16.34 -0.07
C TYR A 158 -15.97 16.75 -1.50
N GLY A 159 -16.92 16.07 -2.15
CA GLY A 159 -17.40 16.43 -3.48
C GLY A 159 -18.06 17.82 -3.51
N ASP A 160 -18.89 18.12 -2.53
CA ASP A 160 -19.56 19.43 -2.38
C ASP A 160 -18.53 20.53 -2.08
N PHE A 161 -17.57 20.28 -1.20
CA PHE A 161 -16.46 21.21 -0.96
C PHE A 161 -15.72 21.54 -2.26
N LEU A 162 -15.33 20.52 -3.04
CA LEU A 162 -14.61 20.72 -4.30
C LEU A 162 -15.43 21.50 -5.34
N ALA A 163 -16.73 21.25 -5.41
CA ALA A 163 -17.63 21.94 -6.33
C ALA A 163 -17.88 23.41 -5.96
N THR A 164 -17.68 23.78 -4.69
CA THR A 164 -17.94 25.15 -4.19
C THR A 164 -16.69 26.01 -4.05
N ILE A 165 -15.51 25.50 -4.43
CA ILE A 165 -14.26 26.25 -4.36
C ILE A 165 -14.32 27.49 -5.28
N PRO A 166 -13.97 28.70 -4.77
CA PRO A 166 -13.90 29.91 -5.57
C PRO A 166 -12.95 29.77 -6.78
N GLU A 167 -13.27 30.43 -7.88
CA GLU A 167 -12.52 30.30 -9.13
C GLU A 167 -11.00 30.54 -8.99
N GLY A 168 -10.61 31.52 -8.17
CA GLY A 168 -9.19 31.82 -7.90
C GLY A 168 -8.43 30.78 -7.06
N GLU A 169 -9.14 29.81 -6.44
CA GLU A 169 -8.57 28.82 -5.53
C GLU A 169 -8.65 27.37 -6.08
N ARG A 170 -9.13 27.20 -7.33
CA ARG A 170 -9.36 25.87 -7.94
C ARG A 170 -8.12 25.06 -8.26
N CYS A 171 -6.95 25.69 -8.26
CA CYS A 171 -5.65 25.00 -8.47
C CYS A 171 -5.26 24.22 -7.20
N LEU A 172 -5.58 22.93 -7.15
CA LEU A 172 -5.41 22.09 -5.97
C LEU A 172 -4.34 21.02 -6.15
N GLU A 173 -3.68 20.71 -5.04
CA GLU A 173 -2.88 19.50 -4.89
C GLU A 173 -3.81 18.38 -4.32
N LEU A 174 -4.18 17.44 -5.19
CA LEU A 174 -5.19 16.41 -4.86
C LEU A 174 -4.74 15.48 -3.73
N LYS A 175 -3.44 15.30 -3.51
CA LYS A 175 -2.94 14.40 -2.46
C LYS A 175 -3.33 14.89 -1.06
N ASP A 176 -3.26 16.22 -0.79
CA ASP A 176 -3.71 16.75 0.51
C ASP A 176 -5.20 16.48 0.73
N VAL A 177 -6.03 16.76 -0.28
CA VAL A 177 -7.49 16.55 -0.21
C VAL A 177 -7.84 15.08 0.00
N PHE A 178 -7.27 14.20 -0.83
CA PHE A 178 -7.60 12.77 -0.77
C PHE A 178 -7.03 12.08 0.46
N THR A 179 -5.90 12.55 0.96
CA THR A 179 -5.36 12.03 2.23
C THR A 179 -6.20 12.44 3.43
N ARG A 180 -6.81 13.64 3.42
CA ARG A 180 -7.79 14.05 4.44
C ARG A 180 -9.05 13.21 4.38
N TYR A 181 -9.54 12.92 3.18
CA TYR A 181 -10.68 12.02 3.01
C TYR A 181 -10.39 10.61 3.59
N THR A 182 -9.27 9.99 3.23
CA THR A 182 -8.93 8.67 3.78
C THR A 182 -8.71 8.70 5.29
N ASN A 183 -8.18 9.81 5.82
CA ASN A 183 -8.09 10.04 7.26
C ASN A 183 -9.46 9.95 7.94
N ASP A 184 -10.44 10.70 7.43
CA ASP A 184 -11.77 10.79 8.03
C ASP A 184 -12.53 9.47 7.92
N VAL A 185 -12.38 8.78 6.79
CA VAL A 185 -12.95 7.44 6.58
C VAL A 185 -12.33 6.42 7.55
N ILE A 186 -11.01 6.37 7.67
CA ILE A 186 -10.34 5.43 8.57
C ILE A 186 -10.61 5.77 10.03
N ALA A 187 -10.63 7.05 10.41
CA ALA A 187 -10.98 7.46 11.77
C ALA A 187 -12.35 6.91 12.19
N THR A 188 -13.34 7.02 11.32
CA THR A 188 -14.69 6.54 11.63
C THR A 188 -14.85 5.02 11.50
N CYS A 189 -14.25 4.37 10.49
CA CYS A 189 -14.43 2.95 10.21
C CYS A 189 -13.53 2.03 11.06
N ALA A 190 -12.32 2.47 11.43
CA ALA A 190 -11.39 1.65 12.20
C ALA A 190 -11.38 2.00 13.70
N PHE A 191 -11.40 3.30 14.03
CA PHE A 191 -11.30 3.77 15.42
C PHE A 191 -12.66 4.16 16.03
N GLY A 192 -13.69 4.38 15.18
CA GLY A 192 -14.99 4.83 15.64
C GLY A 192 -15.02 6.30 16.08
N VAL A 193 -14.05 7.09 15.62
CA VAL A 193 -13.90 8.51 15.92
C VAL A 193 -14.44 9.33 14.74
N ASN A 194 -15.29 10.31 14.99
CA ASN A 194 -15.78 11.21 13.95
C ASN A 194 -14.81 12.40 13.81
N VAL A 195 -14.29 12.59 12.61
CA VAL A 195 -13.32 13.62 12.27
C VAL A 195 -13.76 14.32 10.98
N ASP A 196 -13.52 15.62 10.89
CA ASP A 196 -13.64 16.41 9.67
C ASP A 196 -12.34 17.22 9.48
N SER A 197 -11.37 16.59 8.82
CA SER A 197 -10.05 17.18 8.62
C SER A 197 -10.01 18.19 7.46
N MET A 198 -11.10 18.35 6.69
CA MET A 198 -11.25 19.46 5.74
C MET A 198 -11.67 20.74 6.44
N ALA A 199 -12.63 20.68 7.35
CA ALA A 199 -13.08 21.83 8.13
C ALA A 199 -12.04 22.22 9.19
N ASP A 200 -11.46 21.25 9.90
CA ASP A 200 -10.40 21.46 10.89
C ASP A 200 -9.05 21.05 10.28
N ARG A 201 -8.36 22.04 9.67
CA ARG A 201 -7.06 21.81 9.00
C ARG A 201 -5.94 21.38 9.95
N ASP A 202 -6.03 21.72 11.24
CA ASP A 202 -5.09 21.42 12.29
C ASP A 202 -5.50 20.20 13.13
N ASN A 203 -6.42 19.39 12.61
CA ASN A 203 -6.93 18.20 13.28
C ASN A 203 -5.79 17.27 13.72
N LYS A 204 -5.75 16.98 15.03
CA LYS A 204 -4.68 16.17 15.63
C LYS A 204 -4.61 14.74 15.07
N PHE A 205 -5.76 14.14 14.74
CA PHE A 205 -5.78 12.80 14.17
C PHE A 205 -5.08 12.78 12.79
N TYR A 206 -5.41 13.75 11.93
CA TYR A 206 -4.75 13.92 10.64
C TYR A 206 -3.25 14.23 10.77
N LEU A 207 -2.86 15.18 11.63
CA LEU A 207 -1.46 15.58 11.76
C LEU A 207 -0.58 14.44 12.27
N ASN A 208 -1.01 13.71 13.32
CA ASN A 208 -0.29 12.56 13.84
C ASN A 208 -0.26 11.40 12.82
N GLY A 209 -1.37 11.20 12.12
CA GLY A 209 -1.44 10.20 11.04
C GLY A 209 -0.47 10.48 9.90
N ARG A 210 -0.44 11.72 9.42
CA ARG A 210 0.51 12.16 8.39
C ARG A 210 1.96 12.02 8.85
N GLU A 211 2.26 12.35 10.10
CA GLU A 211 3.60 12.15 10.65
C GLU A 211 3.95 10.66 10.74
N ALA A 212 3.03 9.81 11.18
CA ALA A 212 3.23 8.36 11.26
C ALA A 212 3.58 7.75 9.90
N THR A 213 2.90 8.18 8.83
CA THR A 213 3.01 7.59 7.48
C THR A 213 4.05 8.26 6.59
N SER A 214 4.57 9.46 6.95
CA SER A 214 5.56 10.15 6.14
C SER A 214 6.96 9.52 6.25
N PHE A 215 7.55 9.16 5.10
CA PHE A 215 8.91 8.62 5.01
C PHE A 215 9.89 9.65 4.43
N GLY A 216 10.30 10.60 5.26
CA GLY A 216 11.40 11.51 4.94
C GLY A 216 12.78 10.82 4.99
N ARG A 217 13.85 11.53 4.53
CA ARG A 217 15.23 10.99 4.49
C ARG A 217 15.69 10.38 5.81
N LEU A 218 15.41 11.05 6.92
CA LEU A 218 15.83 10.59 8.25
C LEU A 218 15.06 9.32 8.68
N LYS A 219 13.74 9.25 8.43
CA LYS A 219 12.97 8.05 8.71
C LYS A 219 13.38 6.88 7.80
N SER A 220 13.68 7.12 6.54
CA SER A 220 14.19 6.07 5.64
C SER A 220 15.53 5.52 6.12
N LEU A 221 16.44 6.39 6.62
CA LEU A 221 17.69 5.95 7.22
C LEU A 221 17.47 5.16 8.51
N LYS A 222 16.57 5.63 9.40
CA LYS A 222 16.18 4.89 10.62
C LYS A 222 15.61 3.51 10.26
N PHE A 223 14.70 3.46 9.29
CA PHE A 223 14.08 2.23 8.80
C PHE A 223 15.15 1.25 8.29
N PHE A 224 16.10 1.76 7.50
CA PHE A 224 17.25 0.95 7.05
C PHE A 224 18.05 0.38 8.22
N ILE A 225 18.40 1.19 9.23
CA ILE A 225 19.17 0.75 10.39
C ILE A 225 18.39 -0.29 11.20
N VAL A 226 17.09 -0.07 11.42
CA VAL A 226 16.22 -0.98 12.18
C VAL A 226 16.11 -2.34 11.49
N LEU A 227 15.98 -2.37 10.16
CA LEU A 227 15.88 -3.62 9.40
C LEU A 227 17.21 -4.37 9.28
N ASN A 228 18.30 -3.66 8.98
CA ASN A 228 19.58 -4.30 8.62
C ASN A 228 20.57 -4.40 9.79
N MET A 229 20.40 -3.58 10.83
CA MET A 229 21.28 -3.48 11.99
C MET A 229 20.47 -3.42 13.29
N PRO A 230 19.59 -4.41 13.57
CA PRO A 230 18.65 -4.33 14.71
C PRO A 230 19.36 -4.19 16.07
N TYR A 231 20.53 -4.80 16.24
CA TYR A 231 21.34 -4.66 17.44
C TYR A 231 21.84 -3.20 17.63
N LEU A 232 22.31 -2.56 16.55
CA LEU A 232 22.73 -1.17 16.56
C LEU A 232 21.54 -0.23 16.80
N ALA A 233 20.39 -0.52 16.17
CA ALA A 233 19.16 0.23 16.39
C ALA A 233 18.74 0.19 17.87
N HIS A 234 18.80 -0.99 18.49
CA HIS A 234 18.49 -1.15 19.91
C HIS A 234 19.49 -0.41 20.82
N LEU A 235 20.80 -0.55 20.54
CA LEU A 235 21.86 0.12 21.31
C LEU A 235 21.73 1.64 21.26
N LEU A 236 21.37 2.20 20.10
CA LEU A 236 21.20 3.65 19.90
C LEU A 236 19.80 4.16 20.22
N GLY A 237 18.87 3.30 20.68
CA GLY A 237 17.49 3.68 20.98
C GLY A 237 16.73 4.23 19.77
N ILE A 238 17.06 3.77 18.54
CA ILE A 238 16.43 4.26 17.31
C ILE A 238 15.01 3.71 17.23
N LYS A 239 14.01 4.61 17.19
CA LYS A 239 12.61 4.31 16.98
C LYS A 239 12.11 4.88 15.67
N LEU A 240 11.26 4.13 14.97
CA LEU A 240 10.58 4.56 13.73
C LEU A 240 9.38 5.44 14.05
N ILE A 241 8.59 5.02 15.02
CA ILE A 241 7.45 5.76 15.53
C ILE A 241 7.91 6.58 16.73
N SER A 242 7.58 7.89 16.73
CA SER A 242 7.88 8.72 17.90
C SER A 242 7.01 8.28 19.09
N PRO A 243 7.52 8.41 20.33
CA PRO A 243 6.74 8.07 21.53
C PRO A 243 5.41 8.83 21.59
N VAL A 244 5.35 10.05 21.09
CA VAL A 244 4.13 10.88 21.05
C VAL A 244 3.06 10.24 20.16
N ILE A 245 3.45 9.72 18.99
CA ILE A 245 2.53 9.04 18.08
C ILE A 245 2.09 7.70 18.65
N ASP A 246 3.00 6.92 19.25
CA ASP A 246 2.68 5.65 19.88
C ASP A 246 1.65 5.84 21.00
N GLU A 247 1.86 6.81 21.87
CA GLU A 247 0.94 7.16 22.96
C GLU A 247 -0.41 7.66 22.43
N PHE A 248 -0.40 8.51 21.40
CA PHE A 248 -1.61 9.03 20.76
C PHE A 248 -2.53 7.90 20.25
N PHE A 249 -2.00 6.90 19.55
CA PHE A 249 -2.81 5.78 19.06
C PHE A 249 -3.28 4.87 20.19
N LYS A 250 -2.45 4.65 21.21
CA LYS A 250 -2.83 3.90 22.41
C LYS A 250 -3.96 4.57 23.17
N ASP A 251 -3.88 5.88 23.37
CA ASP A 251 -4.88 6.65 24.09
C ASP A 251 -6.23 6.67 23.37
N ILE A 252 -6.22 6.84 22.04
CA ILE A 252 -7.46 6.80 21.24
C ILE A 252 -8.14 5.43 21.36
N VAL A 253 -7.40 4.36 21.18
CA VAL A 253 -7.97 3.01 21.24
C VAL A 253 -8.46 2.70 22.65
N ALA A 254 -7.66 2.98 23.69
CA ALA A 254 -8.02 2.73 25.08
C ALA A 254 -9.23 3.55 25.52
N SER A 255 -9.28 4.84 25.21
CA SER A 255 -10.40 5.73 25.56
C SER A 255 -11.69 5.34 24.82
N THR A 256 -11.59 4.97 23.53
CA THR A 256 -12.75 4.50 22.76
C THR A 256 -13.32 3.20 23.33
N ILE A 257 -12.46 2.23 23.65
CA ILE A 257 -12.87 0.96 24.27
C ILE A 257 -13.55 1.24 25.60
N LYS A 258 -12.94 2.06 26.46
CA LYS A 258 -13.50 2.44 27.78
C LYS A 258 -14.87 3.11 27.65
N ALA A 259 -15.00 4.09 26.75
CA ALA A 259 -16.25 4.79 26.52
C ALA A 259 -17.37 3.83 26.05
N ARG A 260 -17.03 2.83 25.20
CA ARG A 260 -18.00 1.82 24.75
C ARG A 260 -18.42 0.88 25.87
N ASP A 261 -17.48 0.39 26.65
CA ASP A 261 -17.75 -0.51 27.78
C ASP A 261 -18.62 0.19 28.85
N GLU A 262 -18.35 1.46 29.16
CA GLU A 262 -19.10 2.24 30.17
C GLU A 262 -20.51 2.64 29.70
N ASN A 263 -20.69 2.94 28.41
CA ASN A 263 -21.96 3.46 27.87
C ASN A 263 -22.77 2.44 27.06
N GLY A 264 -22.30 1.19 26.94
CA GLY A 264 -22.96 0.15 26.15
C GLY A 264 -23.03 0.45 24.64
N ILE A 265 -22.06 1.24 24.11
CA ILE A 265 -22.06 1.67 22.72
C ILE A 265 -21.55 0.54 21.83
N VAL A 266 -22.35 0.13 20.84
CA VAL A 266 -21.99 -0.85 19.82
C VAL A 266 -21.99 -0.17 18.44
N ARG A 267 -20.85 -0.25 17.73
CA ARG A 267 -20.72 0.29 16.35
C ARG A 267 -20.24 -0.80 15.40
N PRO A 268 -20.67 -0.81 14.15
CA PRO A 268 -20.23 -1.82 13.16
C PRO A 268 -18.87 -1.45 12.55
N ASP A 269 -17.84 -1.27 13.39
CA ASP A 269 -16.49 -0.93 12.98
C ASP A 269 -15.46 -2.01 13.38
N MET A 270 -14.19 -1.80 12.98
CA MET A 270 -13.12 -2.79 13.22
C MET A 270 -12.78 -2.93 14.70
N LEU A 271 -12.83 -1.84 15.47
CA LEU A 271 -12.55 -1.88 16.89
C LEU A 271 -13.60 -2.71 17.64
N GLN A 272 -14.90 -2.56 17.29
CA GLN A 272 -15.97 -3.37 17.87
C GLN A 272 -15.76 -4.85 17.58
N LEU A 273 -15.36 -5.21 16.35
CA LEU A 273 -15.08 -6.60 16.03
C LEU A 273 -14.00 -7.20 16.95
N MET A 274 -12.92 -6.43 17.20
CA MET A 274 -11.86 -6.88 18.11
C MET A 274 -12.36 -6.98 19.55
N MET A 275 -13.18 -6.04 20.02
CA MET A 275 -13.83 -6.10 21.34
C MET A 275 -14.75 -7.33 21.47
N ASP A 276 -15.51 -7.67 20.45
CA ASP A 276 -16.42 -8.82 20.40
C ASP A 276 -15.70 -10.18 20.52
N THR A 277 -14.39 -10.21 20.35
CA THR A 277 -13.58 -11.44 20.53
C THR A 277 -13.18 -11.74 21.96
N ARG A 278 -13.37 -10.78 22.87
CA ARG A 278 -13.05 -10.96 24.29
C ARG A 278 -13.81 -12.16 24.85
N GLY A 279 -13.12 -13.01 25.59
CA GLY A 279 -13.68 -14.22 26.20
C GLY A 279 -13.98 -15.37 25.22
N LYS A 280 -13.77 -15.21 23.91
CA LYS A 280 -14.11 -16.23 22.89
C LYS A 280 -12.92 -17.07 22.41
N LEU A 281 -11.70 -16.61 22.63
CA LEU A 281 -10.48 -17.22 22.05
C LEU A 281 -9.76 -18.21 22.97
N GLY A 282 -10.24 -18.37 24.18
CA GLY A 282 -9.58 -19.21 25.20
C GLY A 282 -8.39 -18.51 25.90
N PRO A 283 -7.90 -19.08 27.01
CA PRO A 283 -6.86 -18.46 27.81
C PRO A 283 -5.59 -18.19 27.04
N GLY A 284 -5.08 -16.95 27.13
CA GLY A 284 -3.82 -16.53 26.50
C GLY A 284 -3.89 -16.21 24.99
N LYS A 285 -5.06 -16.31 24.35
CA LYS A 285 -5.25 -15.98 22.93
C LYS A 285 -5.97 -14.66 22.68
N GLU A 286 -6.47 -14.04 23.72
CA GLU A 286 -7.17 -12.76 23.63
C GLU A 286 -6.26 -11.64 23.13
N LEU A 287 -6.86 -10.70 22.39
CA LEU A 287 -6.16 -9.47 22.01
C LEU A 287 -6.10 -8.53 23.22
N THR A 288 -4.91 -8.17 23.63
CA THR A 288 -4.69 -7.08 24.59
C THR A 288 -5.06 -5.73 23.96
N ILE A 289 -5.18 -4.68 24.77
CA ILE A 289 -5.35 -3.30 24.25
C ILE A 289 -4.19 -2.94 23.32
N GLU A 290 -2.98 -3.34 23.65
CA GLU A 290 -1.79 -3.13 22.83
C GLU A 290 -1.89 -3.86 21.47
N ASP A 291 -2.36 -5.13 21.48
CA ASP A 291 -2.61 -5.88 20.24
C ASP A 291 -3.69 -5.18 19.39
N MET A 292 -4.80 -4.75 20.00
CA MET A 292 -5.87 -4.04 19.30
C MET A 292 -5.36 -2.71 18.73
N THR A 293 -4.51 -1.98 19.46
CA THR A 293 -3.87 -0.74 19.00
C THR A 293 -2.98 -1.02 17.79
N ALA A 294 -2.17 -2.08 17.82
CA ALA A 294 -1.31 -2.45 16.70
C ALA A 294 -2.12 -2.82 15.44
N GLN A 295 -3.28 -3.49 15.61
CA GLN A 295 -4.17 -3.78 14.47
C GLN A 295 -4.86 -2.50 13.95
N ALA A 296 -5.38 -1.64 14.82
CA ALA A 296 -5.98 -0.37 14.42
C ALA A 296 -4.94 0.53 13.71
N PHE A 297 -3.70 0.56 14.22
CA PHE A 297 -2.59 1.28 13.61
C PHE A 297 -2.25 0.77 12.20
N ILE A 298 -2.17 -0.56 11.97
CA ILE A 298 -1.87 -1.06 10.62
C ILE A 298 -3.01 -0.84 9.64
N PHE A 299 -4.27 -0.84 10.09
CA PHE A 299 -5.40 -0.45 9.26
C PHE A 299 -5.33 1.03 8.91
N PHE A 300 -4.97 1.89 9.88
CA PHE A 300 -4.70 3.30 9.61
C PHE A 300 -3.56 3.47 8.61
N PHE A 301 -2.39 2.90 8.90
CA PHE A 301 -1.19 3.02 8.06
C PHE A 301 -1.43 2.53 6.64
N GLY A 302 -2.12 1.37 6.49
CA GLY A 302 -2.46 0.79 5.20
C GLY A 302 -3.51 1.60 4.44
N GLY A 303 -4.57 2.07 5.09
CA GLY A 303 -5.68 2.75 4.44
C GLY A 303 -5.41 4.22 4.13
N PHE A 304 -4.74 4.94 5.04
CA PHE A 304 -4.48 6.37 4.94
C PHE A 304 -3.67 6.75 3.70
N GLU A 305 -2.49 6.15 3.54
CA GLU A 305 -1.56 6.54 2.48
C GLU A 305 -1.80 5.77 1.17
N SER A 306 -2.10 4.48 1.25
CA SER A 306 -2.21 3.65 0.06
C SER A 306 -3.44 3.98 -0.79
N THR A 307 -4.61 4.16 -0.14
CA THR A 307 -5.86 4.45 -0.86
C THR A 307 -5.86 5.88 -1.41
N SER A 308 -5.35 6.86 -0.65
CA SER A 308 -5.20 8.23 -1.16
C SER A 308 -4.25 8.30 -2.37
N THR A 309 -3.16 7.53 -2.35
CA THR A 309 -2.22 7.44 -3.49
C THR A 309 -2.89 6.79 -4.70
N LEU A 310 -3.64 5.71 -4.54
CA LEU A 310 -4.43 5.10 -5.61
C LEU A 310 -5.39 6.12 -6.24
N MET A 311 -6.15 6.84 -5.42
CA MET A 311 -7.08 7.85 -5.92
C MET A 311 -6.39 8.99 -6.67
N CYS A 312 -5.22 9.43 -6.19
CA CYS A 312 -4.42 10.44 -6.89
C CYS A 312 -3.97 9.98 -8.27
N PHE A 313 -3.47 8.75 -8.39
CA PHE A 313 -3.09 8.20 -9.68
C PHE A 313 -4.29 8.02 -10.61
N ALA A 314 -5.40 7.47 -10.11
CA ALA A 314 -6.62 7.33 -10.90
C ALA A 314 -7.16 8.69 -11.38
N ALA A 315 -7.21 9.68 -10.48
CA ALA A 315 -7.64 11.03 -10.81
C ALA A 315 -6.70 11.73 -11.81
N TYR A 316 -5.37 11.50 -11.68
CA TYR A 316 -4.40 12.00 -12.64
C TYR A 316 -4.65 11.42 -14.03
N GLU A 317 -4.73 10.10 -14.13
CA GLU A 317 -4.92 9.42 -15.44
C GLU A 317 -6.25 9.82 -16.09
N VAL A 318 -7.31 9.99 -15.32
CA VAL A 318 -8.59 10.49 -15.84
C VAL A 318 -8.49 11.97 -16.22
N GLY A 319 -7.83 12.80 -15.42
CA GLY A 319 -7.72 14.24 -15.66
C GLY A 319 -6.88 14.62 -16.87
N VAL A 320 -5.85 13.81 -17.22
CA VAL A 320 -5.01 14.04 -18.41
C VAL A 320 -5.58 13.39 -19.69
N ASN A 321 -6.63 12.58 -19.58
CA ASN A 321 -7.29 11.90 -20.71
C ASN A 321 -8.78 12.30 -20.76
N PRO A 322 -9.14 13.38 -21.46
CA PRO A 322 -10.51 13.92 -21.48
C PRO A 322 -11.58 12.94 -21.96
N GLU A 323 -11.24 12.04 -22.88
CA GLU A 323 -12.16 10.99 -23.38
C GLU A 323 -12.48 9.97 -22.29
N ILE A 324 -11.52 9.61 -21.45
CA ILE A 324 -11.73 8.71 -20.32
C ILE A 324 -12.57 9.40 -19.25
N GLN A 325 -12.32 10.69 -18.99
CA GLN A 325 -13.11 11.48 -18.04
C GLN A 325 -14.57 11.59 -18.50
N THR A 326 -14.81 11.89 -19.78
CA THR A 326 -16.17 11.98 -20.33
C THR A 326 -16.92 10.66 -20.18
N ARG A 327 -16.31 9.56 -20.61
CA ARG A 327 -16.95 8.22 -20.51
C ARG A 327 -17.22 7.81 -19.05
N LEU A 328 -16.32 8.14 -18.14
CA LEU A 328 -16.55 7.89 -16.70
C LEU A 328 -17.73 8.72 -16.17
N GLN A 329 -17.82 9.97 -16.59
CA GLN A 329 -18.92 10.86 -16.20
C GLN A 329 -20.27 10.41 -16.77
N GLU A 330 -20.30 9.86 -17.98
CA GLU A 330 -21.50 9.27 -18.60
C GLU A 330 -22.02 8.08 -17.76
N GLU A 331 -21.13 7.15 -17.33
CA GLU A 331 -21.53 6.06 -16.44
C GLU A 331 -22.04 6.57 -15.08
N ILE A 332 -21.38 7.60 -14.52
CA ILE A 332 -21.80 8.22 -13.25
C ILE A 332 -23.18 8.85 -13.37
N ASP A 333 -23.44 9.59 -14.44
CA ASP A 333 -24.72 10.26 -14.68
C ASP A 333 -25.85 9.22 -14.84
N GLU A 334 -25.62 8.13 -15.58
CA GLU A 334 -26.57 7.03 -15.71
C GLU A 334 -26.92 6.39 -14.34
N VAL A 335 -25.91 6.17 -13.49
CA VAL A 335 -26.13 5.61 -12.14
C VAL A 335 -26.91 6.58 -11.26
N LEU A 336 -26.62 7.87 -11.33
CA LEU A 336 -27.35 8.90 -10.59
C LEU A 336 -28.82 8.99 -11.02
N GLU A 337 -29.11 8.96 -12.32
CA GLU A 337 -30.47 8.98 -12.87
C GLU A 337 -31.24 7.73 -12.43
N ASN A 338 -30.67 6.53 -12.61
CA ASN A 338 -31.29 5.26 -12.27
C ASN A 338 -31.57 5.11 -10.76
N SER A 339 -30.78 5.76 -9.91
CA SER A 339 -30.92 5.73 -8.45
C SER A 339 -31.71 6.90 -7.87
N ASN A 340 -32.17 7.85 -8.69
CA ASN A 340 -32.75 9.11 -8.23
C ASN A 340 -31.85 9.83 -7.20
N GLY A 341 -30.54 9.81 -7.42
CA GLY A 341 -29.52 10.41 -6.55
C GLY A 341 -29.20 9.64 -5.25
N LYS A 342 -29.91 8.54 -4.95
CA LYS A 342 -29.68 7.71 -3.76
C LYS A 342 -28.82 6.50 -4.13
N VAL A 343 -27.55 6.74 -4.30
CA VAL A 343 -26.60 5.73 -4.78
C VAL A 343 -26.33 4.70 -3.68
N SER A 344 -26.57 3.43 -3.99
CA SER A 344 -26.35 2.32 -3.06
C SER A 344 -24.95 1.73 -3.16
N TYR A 345 -24.56 0.92 -2.17
CA TYR A 345 -23.33 0.13 -2.20
C TYR A 345 -23.24 -0.73 -3.47
N GLU A 346 -24.34 -1.37 -3.84
CA GLU A 346 -24.41 -2.21 -5.01
C GLU A 346 -24.21 -1.39 -6.29
N ALA A 347 -24.89 -0.24 -6.39
CA ALA A 347 -24.79 0.61 -7.57
C ALA A 347 -23.34 1.01 -7.87
N ILE A 348 -22.57 1.47 -6.85
CA ILE A 348 -21.15 1.81 -7.05
C ILE A 348 -20.29 0.57 -7.29
N ASN A 349 -20.57 -0.54 -6.61
CA ASN A 349 -19.80 -1.77 -6.79
C ASN A 349 -19.94 -2.34 -8.21
N ASP A 350 -21.12 -2.19 -8.82
CA ASP A 350 -21.47 -2.75 -10.12
C ASP A 350 -21.09 -1.83 -11.30
N MET A 351 -20.57 -0.61 -11.04
CA MET A 351 -20.04 0.29 -12.07
C MET A 351 -18.82 -0.34 -12.74
N LYS A 352 -18.96 -0.67 -14.03
CA LYS A 352 -17.94 -1.40 -14.77
C LYS A 352 -16.76 -0.52 -15.21
N TYR A 353 -17.05 0.69 -15.67
CA TYR A 353 -16.01 1.58 -16.18
C TYR A 353 -15.21 2.22 -15.04
N LEU A 354 -15.88 2.64 -13.97
CA LEU A 354 -15.18 3.10 -12.76
C LEU A 354 -14.29 1.99 -12.17
N ASP A 355 -14.78 0.74 -12.15
CA ASP A 355 -13.97 -0.42 -11.72
C ASP A 355 -12.75 -0.61 -12.61
N ALA A 356 -12.93 -0.51 -13.92
CA ALA A 356 -11.87 -0.63 -14.91
C ALA A 356 -10.81 0.48 -14.76
N VAL A 357 -11.22 1.73 -14.56
CA VAL A 357 -10.33 2.89 -14.30
C VAL A 357 -9.50 2.66 -13.05
N VAL A 358 -10.11 2.24 -11.94
CA VAL A 358 -9.40 2.01 -10.67
C VAL A 358 -8.42 0.83 -10.78
N ASN A 359 -8.83 -0.26 -11.43
CA ASN A 359 -7.94 -1.42 -11.60
C ASN A 359 -6.79 -1.14 -12.56
N GLU A 360 -7.01 -0.38 -13.65
CA GLU A 360 -5.92 0.02 -14.55
C GLU A 360 -4.96 1.00 -13.87
N ALA A 361 -5.46 1.91 -13.03
CA ALA A 361 -4.61 2.78 -12.20
C ALA A 361 -3.73 1.93 -11.25
N LEU A 362 -4.28 0.91 -10.62
CA LEU A 362 -3.52 -0.04 -9.80
C LEU A 362 -2.52 -0.87 -10.60
N ARG A 363 -2.82 -1.20 -11.85
CA ARG A 363 -1.90 -1.94 -12.72
C ARG A 363 -0.69 -1.09 -13.08
N ILE A 364 -0.92 0.13 -13.57
CA ILE A 364 0.16 1.00 -14.05
C ILE A 364 0.91 1.68 -12.89
N HIS A 365 0.21 1.94 -11.78
CA HIS A 365 0.76 2.59 -10.59
C HIS A 365 0.50 1.75 -9.33
N PRO A 366 1.05 0.54 -9.22
CA PRO A 366 0.86 -0.27 -8.03
C PRO A 366 1.48 0.42 -6.83
N VAL A 367 0.66 0.68 -5.80
CA VAL A 367 1.10 1.39 -4.58
C VAL A 367 2.25 0.63 -3.89
N VAL A 368 2.20 -0.71 -3.96
CA VAL A 368 3.26 -1.60 -3.50
C VAL A 368 3.92 -2.23 -4.73
N VAL A 369 5.16 -1.86 -5.00
CA VAL A 369 5.88 -2.27 -6.22
C VAL A 369 6.50 -3.66 -6.16
N ALA A 370 6.68 -4.21 -4.97
CA ALA A 370 7.14 -5.58 -4.71
C ALA A 370 6.65 -6.05 -3.34
N VAL A 371 6.43 -7.34 -3.18
CA VAL A 371 6.16 -8.00 -1.89
C VAL A 371 7.13 -9.14 -1.69
N ASP A 372 7.47 -9.39 -0.43
CA ASP A 372 8.39 -10.46 -0.04
C ASP A 372 7.65 -11.70 0.48
N ARG A 373 8.38 -12.81 0.54
CA ARG A 373 8.02 -14.02 1.29
C ARG A 373 9.27 -14.64 1.87
N THR A 374 9.22 -14.99 3.15
CA THR A 374 10.28 -15.70 3.85
C THR A 374 10.05 -17.21 3.78
N CYS A 375 11.09 -17.95 3.43
CA CYS A 375 11.09 -19.40 3.46
C CYS A 375 11.06 -19.89 4.91
N THR A 376 9.95 -20.47 5.36
CA THR A 376 9.76 -20.96 6.74
C THR A 376 10.15 -22.42 6.90
N LYS A 377 10.15 -23.19 5.80
CA LYS A 377 10.59 -24.59 5.70
C LYS A 377 11.42 -24.75 4.44
N PRO A 378 12.53 -25.52 4.45
CA PRO A 378 13.35 -25.72 3.26
C PRO A 378 12.51 -26.07 2.04
N PHE A 379 12.85 -25.47 0.91
CA PHE A 379 12.09 -25.63 -0.34
C PHE A 379 13.02 -25.67 -1.55
N GLU A 380 12.74 -26.56 -2.50
CA GLU A 380 13.48 -26.66 -3.74
C GLU A 380 12.77 -25.85 -4.84
N LEU A 381 13.39 -24.76 -5.29
CA LEU A 381 12.98 -24.05 -6.49
C LEU A 381 13.47 -24.80 -7.74
N PRO A 382 12.66 -24.84 -8.82
CA PRO A 382 13.12 -25.40 -10.09
C PRO A 382 14.35 -24.63 -10.60
N PRO A 383 15.11 -25.17 -11.58
CA PRO A 383 16.21 -24.44 -12.19
C PRO A 383 15.77 -23.05 -12.68
N ALA A 384 16.61 -22.03 -12.43
CA ALA A 384 16.35 -20.67 -12.91
C ALA A 384 16.32 -20.58 -14.43
N LEU A 385 17.17 -21.38 -15.09
CA LEU A 385 17.30 -21.49 -16.54
C LEU A 385 17.19 -22.96 -16.97
N PRO A 386 16.74 -23.24 -18.21
CA PRO A 386 16.75 -24.59 -18.78
C PRO A 386 18.14 -25.21 -18.69
N GLY A 387 18.22 -26.45 -18.23
CA GLY A 387 19.48 -27.19 -18.05
C GLY A 387 20.30 -26.78 -16.82
N GLY A 388 19.84 -25.81 -16.04
CA GLY A 388 20.46 -25.43 -14.77
C GLY A 388 20.19 -26.41 -13.64
N LYS A 389 20.71 -26.12 -12.45
CA LYS A 389 20.46 -26.89 -11.23
C LYS A 389 19.29 -26.26 -10.42
N PRO A 390 18.48 -27.07 -9.73
CA PRO A 390 17.52 -26.59 -8.75
C PRO A 390 18.22 -25.77 -7.66
N TYR A 391 17.50 -24.81 -7.09
CA TYR A 391 17.99 -24.01 -5.98
C TYR A 391 17.30 -24.41 -4.67
N HIS A 392 18.08 -24.88 -3.71
CA HIS A 392 17.56 -25.27 -2.40
C HIS A 392 17.53 -24.05 -1.46
N MET A 393 16.36 -23.47 -1.32
CA MET A 393 16.12 -22.39 -0.34
C MET A 393 16.13 -22.94 1.08
N LYS A 394 16.86 -22.27 1.95
CA LYS A 394 16.94 -22.60 3.38
C LYS A 394 15.90 -21.79 4.15
N LYS A 395 15.53 -22.32 5.33
CA LYS A 395 14.72 -21.54 6.29
C LYS A 395 15.40 -20.20 6.61
N GLY A 396 14.62 -19.11 6.53
CA GLY A 396 15.09 -17.75 6.76
C GLY A 396 15.57 -17.01 5.51
N GLU A 397 15.80 -17.70 4.40
CA GLU A 397 16.00 -17.03 3.10
C GLU A 397 14.67 -16.47 2.62
N TYR A 398 14.69 -15.35 1.88
CA TYR A 398 13.48 -14.73 1.39
C TYR A 398 13.55 -14.43 -0.12
N LEU A 399 12.40 -14.21 -0.67
CA LEU A 399 12.23 -13.87 -2.08
C LEU A 399 11.29 -12.67 -2.23
N TRP A 400 11.42 -11.97 -3.35
CA TRP A 400 10.52 -10.91 -3.75
C TRP A 400 9.69 -11.31 -4.96
N ILE A 401 8.44 -10.86 -4.97
CA ILE A 401 7.53 -10.89 -6.11
C ILE A 401 7.49 -9.46 -6.65
N PRO A 402 8.15 -9.17 -7.77
CA PRO A 402 8.30 -7.83 -8.33
C PRO A 402 7.03 -7.40 -9.07
N ILE A 403 6.03 -6.93 -8.34
CA ILE A 403 4.69 -6.57 -8.86
C ILE A 403 4.80 -5.60 -10.03
N TYR A 404 5.57 -4.51 -9.85
CA TYR A 404 5.76 -3.50 -10.90
C TYR A 404 6.38 -4.10 -12.17
N GLY A 405 7.37 -4.99 -12.02
CA GLY A 405 7.99 -5.67 -13.14
C GLY A 405 7.01 -6.58 -13.91
N ILE A 406 6.20 -7.36 -13.19
CA ILE A 406 5.21 -8.26 -13.77
C ILE A 406 4.10 -7.47 -14.49
N GLN A 407 3.59 -6.39 -13.86
CA GLN A 407 2.52 -5.58 -14.42
C GLN A 407 2.96 -4.68 -15.58
N TYR A 408 4.26 -4.50 -15.78
CA TYR A 408 4.89 -3.80 -16.90
C TYR A 408 5.50 -4.74 -17.96
N ASP A 409 5.32 -6.06 -17.83
CA ASP A 409 5.84 -7.00 -18.82
C ASP A 409 4.92 -7.06 -20.06
N PRO A 410 5.42 -6.75 -21.28
CA PRO A 410 4.62 -6.83 -22.51
C PRO A 410 4.15 -8.26 -22.84
N GLN A 411 4.73 -9.30 -22.23
CA GLN A 411 4.22 -10.67 -22.35
C GLN A 411 2.88 -10.86 -21.63
N HIS A 412 2.58 -10.03 -20.65
CA HIS A 412 1.36 -10.11 -19.85
C HIS A 412 0.35 -9.03 -20.21
N PHE A 413 0.83 -7.83 -20.55
CA PHE A 413 0.00 -6.67 -20.88
C PHE A 413 0.52 -5.99 -22.17
N GLU A 414 -0.29 -5.96 -23.19
CA GLU A 414 0.02 -5.23 -24.41
C GLU A 414 0.15 -3.73 -24.12
N GLU A 415 1.11 -3.02 -24.71
CA GLU A 415 1.38 -1.60 -24.44
C GLU A 415 1.36 -1.27 -22.92
N PRO A 416 2.21 -1.90 -22.08
CA PRO A 416 2.07 -1.85 -20.62
C PRO A 416 2.22 -0.46 -20.02
N HIS A 417 2.78 0.50 -20.77
CA HIS A 417 2.97 1.90 -20.36
C HIS A 417 1.75 2.78 -20.63
N LYS A 418 0.78 2.28 -21.40
CA LYS A 418 -0.42 3.03 -21.75
C LYS A 418 -1.52 2.79 -20.74
N PHE A 419 -2.09 3.87 -20.21
CA PHE A 419 -3.29 3.79 -19.39
C PHE A 419 -4.49 3.47 -20.29
N ASN A 420 -5.05 2.28 -20.14
CA ASN A 420 -6.16 1.79 -20.94
C ASN A 420 -7.17 0.99 -20.08
N PRO A 421 -8.22 1.65 -19.57
CA PRO A 421 -9.24 1.00 -18.76
C PRO A 421 -9.96 -0.16 -19.46
N ASP A 422 -10.04 -0.16 -20.81
CA ASP A 422 -10.74 -1.21 -21.56
C ASP A 422 -10.14 -2.60 -21.35
N ARG A 423 -8.89 -2.69 -20.91
CA ARG A 423 -8.28 -3.98 -20.49
C ARG A 423 -9.10 -4.68 -19.41
N PHE A 424 -9.65 -3.91 -18.46
CA PHE A 424 -10.46 -4.42 -17.36
C PHE A 424 -11.96 -4.32 -17.64
N PHE A 425 -12.37 -3.43 -18.55
CA PHE A 425 -13.77 -3.28 -18.93
C PHE A 425 -14.26 -4.45 -19.80
N ASP A 426 -13.48 -4.86 -20.80
CA ASP A 426 -13.86 -5.89 -21.77
C ASP A 426 -13.81 -7.30 -21.17
N ASP A 427 -12.73 -7.66 -20.49
CA ASP A 427 -12.57 -9.00 -19.91
C ASP A 427 -11.81 -8.97 -18.57
N PRO A 428 -12.46 -8.45 -17.50
CA PRO A 428 -11.84 -8.37 -16.18
C PRO A 428 -11.44 -9.74 -15.63
N LYS A 429 -12.22 -10.80 -15.93
CA LYS A 429 -11.95 -12.15 -15.40
C LYS A 429 -10.66 -12.73 -15.96
N ARG A 430 -10.34 -12.48 -17.22
CA ARG A 430 -9.09 -12.95 -17.84
C ARG A 430 -7.88 -12.42 -17.09
N ILE A 431 -7.86 -11.11 -16.81
CA ILE A 431 -6.74 -10.47 -16.08
C ILE A 431 -6.70 -10.93 -14.63
N MET A 432 -7.82 -10.90 -13.92
CA MET A 432 -7.88 -11.30 -12.50
C MET A 432 -7.45 -12.75 -12.28
N ASN A 433 -7.80 -13.66 -13.20
CA ASN A 433 -7.46 -15.08 -13.10
C ASN A 433 -6.06 -15.42 -13.65
N SER A 434 -5.43 -14.54 -14.42
CA SER A 434 -4.10 -14.79 -15.00
C SER A 434 -3.01 -14.95 -13.92
N GLY A 435 -3.18 -14.28 -12.78
CA GLY A 435 -2.17 -14.18 -11.72
C GLY A 435 -1.10 -13.12 -12.00
N THR A 436 -1.32 -12.26 -13.01
CA THR A 436 -0.40 -11.17 -13.37
C THR A 436 -0.78 -9.83 -12.74
N PHE A 437 -2.05 -9.65 -12.34
CA PHE A 437 -2.52 -8.51 -11.58
C PHE A 437 -2.35 -8.76 -10.08
N LEU A 438 -1.33 -8.15 -9.49
CA LEU A 438 -0.83 -8.46 -8.15
C LEU A 438 -0.88 -7.28 -7.19
N SER A 439 -1.60 -6.20 -7.52
CA SER A 439 -1.61 -4.95 -6.73
C SER A 439 -2.09 -5.15 -5.29
N PHE A 440 -2.90 -6.16 -5.02
CA PHE A 440 -3.30 -6.57 -3.68
C PHE A 440 -2.61 -7.86 -3.20
N GLY A 441 -1.61 -8.35 -3.94
CA GLY A 441 -0.98 -9.65 -3.69
C GLY A 441 -1.84 -10.84 -4.10
N MET A 442 -1.42 -12.05 -3.68
CA MET A 442 -2.09 -13.31 -4.01
C MET A 442 -2.00 -14.30 -2.84
N GLY A 443 -2.99 -15.20 -2.77
CA GLY A 443 -3.05 -16.26 -1.77
C GLY A 443 -3.49 -15.78 -0.39
N PRO A 444 -3.30 -16.57 0.69
CA PRO A 444 -3.80 -16.24 2.03
C PRO A 444 -3.25 -14.93 2.62
N ARG A 445 -2.07 -14.47 2.18
CA ARG A 445 -1.44 -13.20 2.57
C ARG A 445 -1.85 -12.02 1.67
N MET A 446 -2.81 -12.19 0.78
CA MET A 446 -3.33 -11.05 0.02
C MET A 446 -3.89 -9.97 0.96
N CYS A 447 -3.95 -8.73 0.48
CA CYS A 447 -4.46 -7.60 1.26
C CYS A 447 -5.84 -7.91 1.85
N ILE A 448 -5.98 -7.78 3.16
CA ILE A 448 -7.24 -8.01 3.87
C ILE A 448 -8.27 -6.93 3.57
N GLY A 449 -7.79 -5.70 3.34
CA GLY A 449 -8.60 -4.51 3.08
C GLY A 449 -8.85 -4.23 1.59
N ASN A 450 -8.60 -5.17 0.66
CA ASN A 450 -8.74 -4.91 -0.77
C ASN A 450 -10.14 -4.38 -1.16
N ARG A 451 -11.21 -4.98 -0.61
CA ARG A 451 -12.60 -4.54 -0.85
C ARG A 451 -12.87 -3.16 -0.27
N PHE A 452 -12.30 -2.88 0.91
CA PHE A 452 -12.42 -1.58 1.56
C PHE A 452 -11.74 -0.50 0.72
N ALA A 453 -10.49 -0.71 0.32
CA ALA A 453 -9.72 0.24 -0.47
C ALA A 453 -10.35 0.54 -1.84
N LEU A 454 -10.85 -0.51 -2.53
CA LEU A 454 -11.54 -0.33 -3.82
C LEU A 454 -12.85 0.45 -3.65
N MET A 455 -13.65 0.12 -2.62
CA MET A 455 -14.91 0.82 -2.35
C MET A 455 -14.65 2.27 -1.96
N GLU A 456 -13.71 2.53 -1.05
CA GLU A 456 -13.32 3.86 -0.61
C GLU A 456 -12.86 4.74 -1.79
N ALA A 457 -12.02 4.19 -2.68
CA ALA A 457 -11.55 4.88 -3.87
C ALA A 457 -12.69 5.16 -4.86
N LYS A 458 -13.54 4.17 -5.16
CA LYS A 458 -14.68 4.33 -6.06
C LYS A 458 -15.67 5.39 -5.56
N VAL A 459 -15.97 5.38 -4.26
CA VAL A 459 -16.94 6.31 -3.66
C VAL A 459 -16.46 7.76 -3.74
N LEU A 460 -15.18 8.03 -3.47
CA LEU A 460 -14.65 9.39 -3.63
C LEU A 460 -14.58 9.80 -5.09
N LEU A 461 -14.01 8.97 -5.97
CA LEU A 461 -13.89 9.29 -7.40
C LEU A 461 -15.27 9.51 -8.03
N PHE A 462 -16.27 8.69 -7.68
CA PHE A 462 -17.66 8.89 -8.08
C PHE A 462 -18.14 10.31 -7.69
N ASN A 463 -17.98 10.70 -6.43
CA ASN A 463 -18.47 11.98 -5.94
C ASN A 463 -17.72 13.19 -6.54
N VAL A 464 -16.39 13.04 -6.79
CA VAL A 464 -15.59 14.06 -7.44
C VAL A 464 -16.02 14.24 -8.90
N PHE A 465 -16.08 13.17 -9.69
CA PHE A 465 -16.42 13.25 -11.13
C PHE A 465 -17.90 13.46 -11.41
N ALA A 466 -18.77 13.19 -10.45
CA ALA A 466 -20.17 13.59 -10.52
C ALA A 466 -20.35 15.11 -10.50
N ARG A 467 -19.47 15.84 -9.82
CA ARG A 467 -19.60 17.29 -9.55
C ARG A 467 -18.57 18.14 -10.27
N CYS A 468 -17.39 17.59 -10.56
CA CYS A 468 -16.25 18.36 -11.03
C CYS A 468 -15.59 17.75 -12.28
N ASN A 469 -14.96 18.62 -13.04
CA ASN A 469 -13.95 18.26 -14.06
C ASN A 469 -12.57 18.51 -13.47
N LEU A 470 -11.64 17.61 -13.74
CA LEU A 470 -10.22 17.80 -13.47
C LEU A 470 -9.54 18.23 -14.76
N LYS A 471 -8.92 19.41 -14.76
CA LYS A 471 -8.18 19.94 -15.90
C LYS A 471 -6.70 20.12 -15.56
N PRO A 472 -5.79 19.64 -16.42
CA PRO A 472 -4.37 19.93 -16.26
C PRO A 472 -4.12 21.44 -16.25
N ASN A 473 -3.17 21.88 -15.43
CA ASN A 473 -2.72 23.28 -15.39
C ASN A 473 -1.19 23.37 -15.48
N SER A 474 -0.63 24.57 -15.31
CA SER A 474 0.82 24.81 -15.45
C SER A 474 1.68 24.05 -14.43
N LYS A 475 1.10 23.53 -13.35
CA LYS A 475 1.80 22.71 -12.34
C LYS A 475 1.64 21.21 -12.60
N THR A 476 0.74 20.80 -13.48
CA THR A 476 0.54 19.40 -13.84
C THR A 476 1.71 18.92 -14.71
N THR A 477 2.48 17.95 -14.21
CA THR A 477 3.59 17.35 -14.97
C THR A 477 3.05 16.27 -15.90
N ILE A 478 3.17 16.47 -17.24
CA ILE A 478 2.74 15.52 -18.28
C ILE A 478 3.90 15.28 -19.25
N PRO A 479 4.37 14.02 -19.43
CA PRO A 479 3.96 12.82 -18.69
C PRO A 479 4.40 12.91 -17.23
N MET A 480 3.71 12.12 -16.35
CA MET A 480 4.03 12.08 -14.92
C MET A 480 5.46 11.62 -14.67
N GLU A 481 6.17 12.36 -13.83
CA GLU A 481 7.45 11.93 -13.27
C GLU A 481 7.25 11.41 -11.85
N LEU A 482 7.78 10.21 -11.57
CA LEU A 482 7.71 9.62 -10.23
C LEU A 482 8.79 10.18 -9.31
N SER A 483 8.46 10.30 -8.03
CA SER A 483 9.40 10.73 -7.00
C SER A 483 10.48 9.67 -6.76
N LYS A 484 11.74 10.10 -6.70
CA LYS A 484 12.88 9.24 -6.33
C LYS A 484 13.08 9.15 -4.81
N LYS A 485 12.18 9.77 -4.03
CA LYS A 485 12.27 9.83 -2.57
C LYS A 485 11.41 8.72 -1.95
N GLY A 486 12.02 7.90 -1.09
CA GLY A 486 11.31 6.85 -0.36
C GLY A 486 11.03 5.59 -1.20
N PHE A 487 10.24 4.70 -0.61
CA PHE A 487 9.87 3.40 -1.20
C PHE A 487 8.47 3.42 -1.83
N GLN A 488 7.66 4.43 -1.52
CA GLN A 488 6.30 4.58 -2.02
C GLN A 488 6.30 5.26 -3.39
N MET A 489 5.47 4.76 -4.29
CA MET A 489 5.24 5.39 -5.57
C MET A 489 4.37 6.65 -5.36
N THR A 490 4.86 7.79 -5.81
CA THR A 490 4.12 9.06 -5.81
C THR A 490 4.66 9.99 -6.89
N ALA A 491 3.88 10.98 -7.29
CA ALA A 491 4.33 12.00 -8.23
C ALA A 491 5.46 12.85 -7.61
N LYS A 492 6.45 13.23 -8.42
CA LYS A 492 7.60 14.04 -8.01
C LYS A 492 7.19 15.43 -7.53
N ASP A 493 6.32 16.07 -8.30
CA ASP A 493 5.90 17.46 -8.09
C ASP A 493 4.46 17.59 -7.55
N GLY A 494 3.85 16.46 -7.12
CA GLY A 494 2.47 16.41 -6.64
C GLY A 494 1.44 16.18 -7.76
N PHE A 495 0.16 16.11 -7.38
CA PHE A 495 -0.97 15.84 -8.28
C PHE A 495 -1.81 17.12 -8.42
N TRP A 496 -1.32 18.07 -9.20
CA TRP A 496 -1.93 19.38 -9.37
C TRP A 496 -2.94 19.40 -10.50
N PHE A 497 -4.15 19.87 -10.21
CA PHE A 497 -5.22 20.07 -11.19
C PHE A 497 -6.04 21.32 -10.87
N ASP A 498 -6.62 21.91 -11.90
CA ASP A 498 -7.74 22.83 -11.75
C ASP A 498 -9.02 22.00 -11.59
N VAL A 499 -9.70 22.19 -10.46
CA VAL A 499 -10.94 21.50 -10.14
C VAL A 499 -12.10 22.43 -10.50
N GLU A 500 -12.75 22.16 -11.63
CA GLU A 500 -13.83 22.99 -12.13
C GLU A 500 -15.19 22.32 -11.88
N PRO A 501 -16.19 23.02 -11.31
CA PRO A 501 -17.55 22.49 -11.25
C PRO A 501 -18.05 22.14 -12.67
N ARG A 502 -18.75 21.01 -12.79
CA ARG A 502 -19.39 20.62 -14.06
C ARG A 502 -20.51 21.60 -14.39
N LYS A 503 -20.56 22.04 -15.65
CA LYS A 503 -21.64 22.94 -16.14
C LYS A 503 -22.98 22.22 -16.27
N THR A 504 -22.95 20.95 -16.63
CA THR A 504 -24.08 20.03 -16.69
C THR A 504 -23.93 18.98 -15.61
N VAL A 505 -24.44 19.25 -14.44
CA VAL A 505 -24.56 18.27 -13.35
C VAL A 505 -25.89 17.53 -13.56
N CYS A 506 -25.92 16.23 -13.30
CA CYS A 506 -27.14 15.43 -13.35
C CYS A 506 -28.25 16.17 -12.54
N PRO A 507 -29.44 16.42 -13.09
CA PRO A 507 -30.50 17.22 -12.47
C PRO A 507 -30.87 16.75 -11.06
N VAL A 508 -30.65 15.48 -10.77
CA VAL A 508 -30.94 14.87 -9.47
C VAL A 508 -30.03 15.39 -8.36
N LEU A 509 -28.75 15.71 -8.66
CA LEU A 509 -27.83 16.30 -7.68
C LEU A 509 -28.14 17.77 -7.39
N VAL A 510 -28.64 18.52 -8.38
CA VAL A 510 -29.01 19.93 -8.22
C VAL A 510 -30.15 20.08 -7.20
N ASN A 511 -31.12 19.17 -7.24
CA ASN A 511 -32.25 19.18 -6.33
C ASN A 511 -31.91 18.84 -4.86
N SER A 512 -30.80 18.10 -4.63
CA SER A 512 -30.36 17.75 -3.27
C SER A 512 -29.64 18.91 -2.56
N VAL A 513 -28.90 19.73 -3.30
CA VAL A 513 -28.16 20.89 -2.76
C VAL A 513 -29.15 22.06 -2.40
N TYR A 514 -30.20 22.25 -3.18
CA TYR A 514 -31.19 23.34 -2.92
C TYR A 514 -32.23 23.00 -1.84
N ASN A 515 -32.51 21.71 -1.58
CA ASN A 515 -33.47 21.30 -0.56
C ASN A 515 -32.83 21.08 0.84
N GLY A 516 -31.49 21.10 0.97
CA GLY A 516 -30.76 20.97 2.24
C GLY A 516 -30.63 22.27 3.06
N THR A 517 -31.07 23.43 2.54
CA THR A 517 -30.97 24.73 3.23
C THR A 517 -32.27 25.18 3.92
N SER A 518 -33.26 24.29 4.00
CA SER A 518 -34.51 24.58 4.69
C SER A 518 -34.96 23.44 5.61
N THR A 519 -34.20 23.20 6.68
CA THR A 519 -34.74 22.71 7.98
C THR A 519 -33.72 22.98 9.09
#